data_5e929b8822ceb5c1785cbea59c4f9205
#
_entry.id   5e929b8822ceb5c1785cbea59c4f9205
#
_cell.length_a   1.000
_cell.length_b   1.000
_cell.length_c   1.000
_cell.angle_alpha   90.00
_cell.angle_beta   90.00
_cell.angle_gamma   90.00
#
_symmetry.space_group_name_H-M   'P 1'
#
loop_
_entity.id
_entity.type
_entity.pdbx_description
1 polymer ?
#
loop_
_entity_poly.entity_id
_entity_poly.type
_entity_poly.pdbx_seq_one_letter_code
_entity_poly.pdbx_strand_id
1 'polypeptide(L)'
;MKTNFEIRYASNPIDAKSYDTARLRKDFLIEKLFVANEVNMVYSMYDRMVVGGAMPVGESLLLEAIDPLKAPYFLTRREIGIFNVGGKGFVKADGETYPMDYKEALYLGRGDRKVTFESLDPEHPAKFYFCSSPAHATYPDHLTTRDEAVKMELGTLEESNH
;
A
#
# COMPACT_ATOMS: atom_id res chain seq x y z
N MET A 1 18.30 0.46 0.11
CA MET A 1 16.91 0.05 0.46
C MET A 1 16.69 0.28 1.95
N LYS A 2 15.57 0.88 2.33
CA LYS A 2 15.20 1.14 3.73
C LYS A 2 13.72 0.87 3.94
N THR A 3 13.39 0.01 4.91
CA THR A 3 12.03 -0.26 5.37
C THR A 3 11.79 0.46 6.68
N ASN A 4 10.78 1.33 6.71
CA ASN A 4 10.36 2.05 7.90
C ASN A 4 8.94 1.64 8.26
N PHE A 5 8.65 1.56 9.56
CA PHE A 5 7.28 1.36 10.02
C PHE A 5 7.02 2.08 11.34
N GLU A 6 5.77 2.39 11.56
CA GLU A 6 5.25 2.84 12.85
C GLU A 6 4.00 2.06 13.24
N ILE A 7 3.72 1.98 14.53
CA ILE A 7 2.49 1.38 15.06
C ILE A 7 1.57 2.52 15.49
N ARG A 8 0.33 2.50 15.00
CA ARG A 8 -0.71 3.43 15.44
C ARG A 8 -1.81 2.69 16.17
N TYR A 9 -2.05 3.09 17.42
CA TYR A 9 -3.14 2.57 18.22
C TYR A 9 -4.46 3.21 17.82
N ALA A 10 -5.55 2.48 18.02
CA ALA A 10 -6.89 3.00 17.76
C ALA A 10 -7.23 4.12 18.76
N SER A 11 -7.72 5.23 18.24
CA SER A 11 -8.20 6.33 19.07
C SER A 11 -9.62 6.07 19.53
N ASN A 12 -9.93 6.42 20.79
CA ASN A 12 -11.31 6.39 21.26
C ASN A 12 -12.13 7.48 20.55
N PRO A 13 -13.31 7.16 19.96
CA PRO A 13 -14.12 8.15 19.24
C PRO A 13 -14.59 9.32 20.12
N ILE A 14 -14.76 9.11 21.44
CA ILE A 14 -15.16 10.17 22.36
C ILE A 14 -13.99 11.13 22.58
N ASP A 15 -12.80 10.59 22.82
CA ASP A 15 -11.60 11.39 23.05
C ASP A 15 -11.18 12.18 21.80
N ALA A 16 -11.32 11.56 20.63
CA ALA A 16 -10.96 12.18 19.34
C ALA A 16 -11.72 13.48 19.06
N LYS A 17 -12.92 13.68 19.64
CA LYS A 17 -13.69 14.93 19.54
C LYS A 17 -12.97 16.14 20.16
N SER A 18 -12.07 15.89 21.08
CA SER A 18 -11.30 16.94 21.78
C SER A 18 -9.90 17.14 21.19
N TYR A 19 -9.51 16.38 20.17
CA TYR A 19 -8.18 16.48 19.58
C TYR A 19 -8.00 17.78 18.81
N ASP A 20 -6.86 18.42 19.00
CA ASP A 20 -6.42 19.52 18.17
C ASP A 20 -5.92 19.02 16.80
N THR A 21 -5.64 19.94 15.89
CA THR A 21 -5.14 19.63 14.55
C THR A 21 -3.85 18.80 14.58
N ALA A 22 -2.93 19.09 15.48
CA ALA A 22 -1.67 18.37 15.60
C ALA A 22 -1.90 16.90 15.96
N ARG A 23 -2.79 16.65 16.93
CA ARG A 23 -3.15 15.30 17.36
C ARG A 23 -3.91 14.54 16.27
N LEU A 24 -4.87 15.19 15.58
CA LEU A 24 -5.58 14.59 14.45
C LEU A 24 -4.62 14.18 13.32
N ARG A 25 -3.67 15.04 12.97
CA ARG A 25 -2.65 14.71 11.96
C ARG A 25 -1.79 13.53 12.41
N LYS A 26 -1.34 13.53 13.64
CA LYS A 26 -0.50 12.44 14.18
C LYS A 26 -1.21 11.09 14.17
N ASP A 27 -2.48 11.06 14.57
CA ASP A 27 -3.20 9.80 14.75
C ASP A 27 -3.83 9.28 13.45
N PHE A 28 -4.23 10.16 12.52
CA PHE A 28 -5.02 9.78 11.35
C PHE A 28 -4.35 10.05 9.99
N LEU A 29 -3.30 10.88 9.90
CA LEU A 29 -2.66 11.21 8.63
C LEU A 29 -1.32 10.49 8.48
N ILE A 30 -1.11 9.86 7.33
CA ILE A 30 0.20 9.35 6.92
C ILE A 30 0.85 10.39 6.00
N GLU A 31 1.76 11.20 6.52
CA GLU A 31 2.33 12.32 5.77
C GLU A 31 3.43 11.91 4.80
N LYS A 32 4.21 10.88 5.14
CA LYS A 32 5.38 10.45 4.36
C LYS A 32 5.18 9.03 3.86
N LEU A 33 4.46 8.88 2.77
CA LEU A 33 4.21 7.58 2.17
C LEU A 33 5.24 7.22 1.10
N PHE A 34 5.55 8.16 0.20
CA PHE A 34 6.47 7.96 -0.92
C PHE A 34 7.77 8.73 -0.71
N VAL A 35 8.82 7.98 -0.38
CA VAL A 35 10.19 8.48 -0.27
C VAL A 35 11.07 7.62 -1.17
N ALA A 36 11.97 8.25 -1.92
CA ALA A 36 12.84 7.55 -2.87
C ALA A 36 13.64 6.42 -2.20
N ASN A 37 13.55 5.23 -2.78
CA ASN A 37 14.22 4.00 -2.33
C ASN A 37 13.85 3.55 -0.91
N GLU A 38 12.64 3.90 -0.46
CA GLU A 38 12.12 3.46 0.82
C GLU A 38 10.77 2.75 0.66
N VAL A 39 10.52 1.82 1.60
CA VAL A 39 9.19 1.29 1.89
C VAL A 39 8.77 1.85 3.24
N ASN A 40 7.67 2.62 3.27
CA ASN A 40 7.14 3.24 4.48
C ASN A 40 5.78 2.63 4.82
N MET A 41 5.59 2.22 6.08
CA MET A 41 4.40 1.49 6.51
C MET A 41 3.85 2.03 7.83
N VAL A 42 2.54 1.97 7.97
CA VAL A 42 1.82 2.14 9.23
C VAL A 42 1.09 0.84 9.54
N TYR A 43 1.44 0.21 10.66
CA TYR A 43 0.66 -0.86 11.25
C TYR A 43 -0.41 -0.26 12.14
N SER A 44 -1.64 -0.32 11.68
CA SER A 44 -2.80 0.23 12.40
C SER A 44 -3.45 -0.82 13.28
N MET A 45 -3.79 -0.46 14.51
CA MET A 45 -4.59 -1.29 15.40
C MET A 45 -6.09 -1.26 15.06
N TYR A 46 -6.50 -0.47 14.03
CA TYR A 46 -7.79 -0.63 13.40
C TYR A 46 -7.73 -1.87 12.50
N ASP A 47 -8.38 -2.94 12.91
CA ASP A 47 -8.45 -4.23 12.21
C ASP A 47 -7.10 -4.82 11.79
N ARG A 48 -6.01 -4.42 12.45
CA ARG A 48 -4.64 -4.83 12.14
C ARG A 48 -4.26 -4.59 10.66
N MET A 49 -4.79 -3.52 10.08
CA MET A 49 -4.43 -3.08 8.73
C MET A 49 -2.99 -2.58 8.68
N VAL A 50 -2.31 -2.88 7.60
CA VAL A 50 -1.05 -2.22 7.24
C VAL A 50 -1.31 -1.37 6.01
N VAL A 51 -1.01 -0.09 6.11
CA VAL A 51 -1.04 0.85 4.99
C VAL A 51 0.38 1.29 4.70
N GLY A 52 0.78 1.32 3.43
CA GLY A 52 2.14 1.68 3.10
C GLY A 52 2.32 2.20 1.69
N GLY A 53 3.55 2.59 1.41
CA GLY A 53 3.99 3.01 0.10
C GLY A 53 5.43 2.58 -0.18
N ALA A 54 5.70 2.30 -1.44
CA ALA A 54 7.02 2.00 -1.96
C ALA A 54 7.30 2.87 -3.18
N MET A 55 8.47 3.52 -3.20
CA MET A 55 8.91 4.35 -4.33
C MET A 55 10.31 3.92 -4.76
N PRO A 56 10.45 2.87 -5.57
CA PRO A 56 11.73 2.43 -6.08
C PRO A 56 12.29 3.45 -7.10
N VAL A 57 13.52 3.92 -6.87
CA VAL A 57 14.25 4.81 -7.79
C VAL A 57 15.63 4.19 -8.03
N GLY A 58 15.79 3.47 -9.12
CA GLY A 58 17.06 2.86 -9.51
C GLY A 58 17.44 1.56 -8.78
N GLU A 59 16.69 1.14 -7.75
CA GLU A 59 16.88 -0.15 -7.07
C GLU A 59 15.54 -0.84 -6.79
N SER A 60 15.59 -2.17 -6.71
CA SER A 60 14.44 -2.98 -6.30
C SER A 60 14.22 -2.87 -4.79
N LEU A 61 12.98 -2.70 -4.36
CA LEU A 61 12.58 -2.64 -2.95
C LEU A 61 11.86 -3.91 -2.54
N LEU A 62 12.31 -4.54 -1.47
CA LEU A 62 11.67 -5.72 -0.89
C LEU A 62 10.56 -5.29 0.09
N LEU A 63 9.40 -5.94 -0.01
CA LEU A 63 8.35 -5.87 1.01
C LEU A 63 8.73 -6.79 2.17
N GLU A 64 9.43 -6.23 3.14
CA GLU A 64 9.89 -6.97 4.31
C GLU A 64 8.78 -7.19 5.35
N ALA A 65 8.80 -8.33 6.02
CA ALA A 65 7.99 -8.53 7.21
C ALA A 65 8.50 -7.62 8.33
N ILE A 66 7.62 -6.80 8.86
CA ILE A 66 7.90 -5.95 10.02
C ILE A 66 7.69 -6.70 11.34
N ASP A 67 8.40 -6.33 12.39
CA ASP A 67 8.39 -7.06 13.68
C ASP A 67 6.99 -7.34 14.24
N PRO A 68 6.00 -6.41 14.19
CA PRO A 68 4.66 -6.68 14.69
C PRO A 68 3.93 -7.85 14.02
N LEU A 69 4.33 -8.24 12.80
CA LEU A 69 3.70 -9.35 12.08
C LEU A 69 4.12 -10.72 12.61
N LYS A 70 5.30 -10.82 13.25
CA LYS A 70 5.88 -12.08 13.77
C LYS A 70 5.77 -13.23 12.76
N ALA A 71 6.19 -12.96 11.53
CA ALA A 71 6.08 -13.86 10.38
C ALA A 71 7.36 -13.81 9.54
N PRO A 72 7.74 -14.91 8.85
CA PRO A 72 8.95 -14.92 8.01
C PRO A 72 8.81 -14.05 6.76
N TYR A 73 7.58 -13.91 6.22
CA TYR A 73 7.28 -13.05 5.08
C TYR A 73 6.12 -12.13 5.41
N PHE A 74 6.03 -11.01 4.69
CA PHE A 74 4.95 -10.05 4.90
C PHE A 74 3.57 -10.67 4.69
N LEU A 75 3.41 -11.51 3.69
CA LEU A 75 2.13 -12.13 3.31
C LEU A 75 1.84 -13.49 3.97
N THR A 76 2.68 -13.99 4.86
CA THR A 76 2.48 -15.32 5.51
C THR A 76 1.04 -15.51 6.04
N ARG A 77 0.46 -14.46 6.62
CA ARG A 77 -0.90 -14.47 7.19
C ARG A 77 -1.76 -13.30 6.74
N ARG A 78 -1.38 -12.66 5.63
CA ARG A 78 -2.01 -11.43 5.14
C ARG A 78 -2.19 -11.49 3.63
N GLU A 79 -3.12 -10.73 3.14
CA GLU A 79 -3.30 -10.39 1.73
C GLU A 79 -2.99 -8.93 1.51
N ILE A 80 -2.76 -8.51 0.28
CA ILE A 80 -2.38 -7.14 -0.04
C ILE A 80 -3.03 -6.68 -1.35
N GLY A 81 -3.57 -5.47 -1.34
CA GLY A 81 -3.91 -4.70 -2.53
C GLY A 81 -2.84 -3.65 -2.79
N ILE A 82 -2.32 -3.59 -4.00
CA ILE A 82 -1.26 -2.68 -4.44
C ILE A 82 -1.81 -1.83 -5.58
N PHE A 83 -1.63 -0.51 -5.52
CA PHE A 83 -2.09 0.45 -6.52
C PHE A 83 -0.90 1.28 -7.00
N ASN A 84 -0.68 1.34 -8.31
CA ASN A 84 0.35 2.21 -8.84
C ASN A 84 -0.22 3.61 -9.10
N VAL A 85 0.28 4.61 -8.37
CA VAL A 85 -0.10 6.02 -8.50
C VAL A 85 1.05 6.90 -9.02
N GLY A 86 2.08 6.27 -9.57
CA GLY A 86 3.27 6.92 -10.14
C GLY A 86 3.53 6.54 -11.59
N GLY A 87 4.78 6.58 -12.00
CA GLY A 87 5.22 6.10 -13.30
C GLY A 87 5.09 4.57 -13.43
N LYS A 88 5.37 4.04 -14.61
CA LYS A 88 5.30 2.61 -14.89
C LYS A 88 6.31 1.82 -14.06
N GLY A 89 5.89 0.66 -13.54
CA GLY A 89 6.75 -0.20 -12.75
C GLY A 89 6.32 -1.64 -12.74
N PHE A 90 6.94 -2.42 -11.88
CA PHE A 90 6.72 -3.85 -11.76
C PHE A 90 6.60 -4.25 -10.29
N VAL A 91 5.66 -5.15 -10.02
CA VAL A 91 5.64 -5.93 -8.78
C VAL A 91 6.03 -7.35 -9.13
N LYS A 92 6.98 -7.93 -8.40
CA LYS A 92 7.37 -9.33 -8.59
C LYS A 92 7.00 -10.12 -7.34
N ALA A 93 6.38 -11.27 -7.53
CA ALA A 93 6.01 -12.18 -6.46
C ALA A 93 6.28 -13.62 -6.90
N ASP A 94 7.17 -14.33 -6.18
CA ASP A 94 7.51 -15.75 -6.39
C ASP A 94 7.91 -16.12 -7.84
N GLY A 95 8.62 -15.21 -8.51
CA GLY A 95 9.07 -15.40 -9.89
C GLY A 95 8.11 -14.87 -10.96
N GLU A 96 6.85 -14.61 -10.60
CA GLU A 96 5.91 -13.91 -11.48
C GLU A 96 6.19 -12.41 -11.48
N THR A 97 6.01 -11.77 -12.64
CA THR A 97 6.20 -10.33 -12.82
C THR A 97 4.90 -9.69 -13.29
N TYR A 98 4.40 -8.75 -12.51
CA TYR A 98 3.19 -7.98 -12.78
C TYR A 98 3.58 -6.57 -13.22
N PRO A 99 3.55 -6.26 -14.54
CA PRO A 99 3.72 -4.88 -14.99
C PRO A 99 2.50 -4.06 -14.57
N MET A 100 2.75 -2.87 -14.00
CA MET A 100 1.68 -1.99 -13.54
C MET A 100 1.89 -0.58 -14.09
N ASP A 101 0.93 -0.09 -14.84
CA ASP A 101 0.87 1.29 -15.28
C ASP A 101 0.12 2.17 -14.24
N TYR A 102 0.06 3.46 -14.50
CA TYR A 102 -0.66 4.41 -13.64
C TYR A 102 -2.14 4.05 -13.50
N LYS A 103 -2.63 3.99 -12.26
CA LYS A 103 -4.01 3.62 -11.87
C LYS A 103 -4.36 2.14 -12.09
N GLU A 104 -3.39 1.28 -12.15
CA GLU A 104 -3.61 -0.17 -12.14
C GLU A 104 -3.47 -0.73 -10.73
N ALA A 105 -4.14 -1.83 -10.47
CA ALA A 105 -4.21 -2.46 -9.16
C ALA A 105 -3.85 -3.94 -9.23
N LEU A 106 -3.11 -4.42 -8.24
CA LEU A 106 -2.73 -5.82 -8.09
C LEU A 106 -3.17 -6.33 -6.72
N TYR A 107 -3.90 -7.43 -6.70
CA TYR A 107 -4.15 -8.21 -5.51
C TYR A 107 -3.18 -9.39 -5.45
N LEU A 108 -2.55 -9.59 -4.29
CA LEU A 108 -1.77 -10.78 -3.98
C LEU A 108 -2.34 -11.48 -2.76
N GLY A 109 -2.62 -12.78 -2.92
CA GLY A 109 -3.11 -13.64 -1.85
C GLY A 109 -2.04 -13.96 -0.80
N ARG A 110 -2.48 -14.45 0.36
CA ARG A 110 -1.58 -14.84 1.45
C ARG A 110 -0.67 -16.00 1.07
N GLY A 111 0.51 -16.04 1.68
CA GLY A 111 1.49 -17.11 1.53
C GLY A 111 2.88 -16.66 1.95
N ASP A 112 3.82 -17.61 2.03
CA ASP A 112 5.23 -17.34 2.29
C ASP A 112 5.89 -16.85 1.00
N ARG A 113 5.72 -15.57 0.71
CA ARG A 113 5.98 -14.95 -0.59
C ARG A 113 6.98 -13.82 -0.51
N LYS A 114 7.92 -13.81 -1.45
CA LYS A 114 8.86 -12.70 -1.64
C LYS A 114 8.28 -11.72 -2.65
N VAL A 115 7.95 -10.52 -2.19
CA VAL A 115 7.38 -9.45 -3.02
C VAL A 115 8.40 -8.32 -3.16
N THR A 116 8.64 -7.86 -4.40
CA THR A 116 9.52 -6.73 -4.69
C THR A 116 8.86 -5.72 -5.61
N PHE A 117 9.29 -4.46 -5.49
CA PHE A 117 8.82 -3.32 -6.28
C PHE A 117 9.97 -2.76 -7.12
N GLU A 118 9.71 -2.44 -8.37
CA GLU A 118 10.69 -1.85 -9.30
C GLU A 118 10.03 -0.76 -10.15
N SER A 119 10.76 0.29 -10.47
CA SER A 119 10.35 1.28 -11.49
C SER A 119 10.94 0.91 -12.84
N LEU A 120 10.20 1.20 -13.90
CA LEU A 120 10.73 1.08 -15.26
C LEU A 120 11.72 2.21 -15.57
N ASP A 121 11.40 3.42 -15.10
CA ASP A 121 12.17 4.63 -15.35
C ASP A 121 12.46 5.35 -14.02
N PRO A 122 13.73 5.51 -13.62
CA PRO A 122 14.10 6.24 -12.41
C PRO A 122 13.74 7.73 -12.41
N GLU A 123 13.64 8.35 -13.59
CA GLU A 123 13.25 9.76 -13.72
C GLU A 123 11.75 9.96 -13.51
N HIS A 124 10.96 8.91 -13.78
CA HIS A 124 9.52 8.86 -13.55
C HIS A 124 9.16 7.63 -12.71
N PRO A 125 9.54 7.60 -11.42
CA PRO A 125 9.43 6.41 -10.60
C PRO A 125 7.97 6.00 -10.36
N ALA A 126 7.77 4.70 -10.30
CA ALA A 126 6.52 4.13 -9.82
C ALA A 126 6.31 4.51 -8.35
N LYS A 127 5.05 4.67 -7.96
CA LYS A 127 4.62 4.91 -6.57
C LYS A 127 3.55 3.89 -6.23
N PHE A 128 3.96 2.85 -5.54
CA PHE A 128 3.06 1.78 -5.15
C PHE A 128 2.47 2.09 -3.77
N TYR A 129 1.20 2.55 -3.76
CA TYR A 129 0.39 2.55 -2.56
C TYR A 129 -0.10 1.14 -2.29
N PHE A 130 -0.09 0.71 -1.04
CA PHE A 130 -0.65 -0.58 -0.69
C PHE A 130 -1.41 -0.56 0.63
N CYS A 131 -2.41 -1.45 0.71
CA CYS A 131 -3.10 -1.78 1.94
C CYS A 131 -3.16 -3.31 2.09
N SER A 132 -3.03 -3.76 3.31
CA SER A 132 -2.99 -5.18 3.64
C SER A 132 -3.81 -5.46 4.89
N SER A 133 -4.52 -6.57 4.88
CA SER A 133 -5.30 -7.09 6.01
C SER A 133 -4.93 -8.53 6.34
N PRO A 134 -5.18 -9.01 7.58
CA PRO A 134 -5.09 -10.43 7.89
C PRO A 134 -6.03 -11.25 6.98
N ALA A 135 -5.55 -12.40 6.50
CA ALA A 135 -6.32 -13.28 5.63
C ALA A 135 -6.40 -14.70 6.23
N HIS A 136 -7.60 -15.28 6.25
CA HIS A 136 -7.84 -16.64 6.73
C HIS A 136 -7.81 -17.68 5.60
N ALA A 137 -7.92 -17.24 4.35
CA ALA A 137 -7.85 -18.08 3.15
C ALA A 137 -6.86 -17.50 2.14
N THR A 138 -6.43 -18.32 1.19
CA THR A 138 -5.61 -17.89 0.06
C THR A 138 -6.50 -17.79 -1.17
N TYR A 139 -6.47 -16.65 -1.84
CA TYR A 139 -7.15 -16.41 -3.10
C TYR A 139 -6.11 -16.19 -4.22
N PRO A 140 -6.48 -16.48 -5.49
CA PRO A 140 -5.60 -16.26 -6.63
C PRO A 140 -5.20 -14.79 -6.76
N ASP A 141 -3.96 -14.56 -7.19
CA ASP A 141 -3.50 -13.23 -7.54
C ASP A 141 -4.31 -12.68 -8.71
N HIS A 142 -4.51 -11.37 -8.72
CA HIS A 142 -5.27 -10.72 -9.78
C HIS A 142 -4.73 -9.31 -10.06
N LEU A 143 -4.30 -9.10 -11.30
CA LEU A 143 -3.95 -7.78 -11.82
C LEU A 143 -5.18 -7.21 -12.52
N THR A 144 -5.63 -6.04 -12.09
CA THR A 144 -6.68 -5.27 -12.74
C THR A 144 -6.06 -4.11 -13.50
N THR A 145 -6.21 -4.13 -14.80
CA THR A 145 -5.75 -3.05 -15.66
C THR A 145 -6.76 -1.89 -15.65
N ARG A 146 -6.29 -0.70 -16.03
CA ARG A 146 -7.16 0.47 -16.14
C ARG A 146 -8.30 0.28 -17.15
N ASP A 147 -8.06 -0.50 -18.21
CA ASP A 147 -9.06 -0.74 -19.25
C ASP A 147 -10.14 -1.74 -18.81
N GLU A 148 -9.84 -2.61 -17.84
CA GLU A 148 -10.82 -3.53 -17.24
C GLU A 148 -11.66 -2.86 -16.16
N ALA A 149 -11.20 -1.74 -15.60
CA ALA A 149 -11.89 -1.04 -14.53
C ALA A 149 -13.12 -0.29 -15.06
N VAL A 150 -14.23 -0.42 -14.34
CA VAL A 150 -15.44 0.37 -14.64
C VAL A 150 -15.21 1.82 -14.18
N LYS A 151 -15.14 2.73 -15.14
CA LYS A 151 -15.03 4.16 -14.86
C LYS A 151 -16.41 4.77 -14.66
N MET A 152 -16.65 5.36 -13.52
CA MET A 152 -17.84 6.17 -13.24
C MET A 152 -17.43 7.60 -12.97
N GLU A 153 -18.09 8.55 -13.65
CA GLU A 153 -17.95 9.98 -13.39
C GLU A 153 -19.23 10.46 -12.73
N LEU A 154 -19.14 10.94 -11.51
CA LEU A 154 -20.26 11.36 -10.68
C LEU A 154 -20.09 12.82 -10.27
N GLY A 155 -21.22 13.52 -10.22
CA GLY A 155 -21.27 14.92 -9.81
C GLY A 155 -20.85 15.91 -10.89
N THR A 156 -21.18 17.17 -10.66
CA THR A 156 -20.78 18.32 -11.48
C THR A 156 -20.24 19.43 -10.57
N LEU A 157 -19.61 20.45 -11.17
CA LEU A 157 -19.15 21.62 -10.42
C LEU A 157 -20.32 22.40 -9.79
N GLU A 158 -21.49 22.38 -10.43
CA GLU A 158 -22.69 23.07 -9.96
C GLU A 158 -23.38 22.30 -8.83
N GLU A 159 -23.39 20.98 -8.88
CA GLU A 159 -24.12 20.16 -7.91
C GLU A 159 -23.28 19.75 -6.70
N SER A 160 -21.96 19.78 -6.81
CA SER A 160 -21.01 19.32 -5.75
C SER A 160 -21.33 17.93 -5.18
N ASN A 161 -21.97 17.08 -5.97
CA ASN A 161 -22.32 15.72 -5.62
C ASN A 161 -21.20 14.78 -6.03
N HIS A 162 -20.69 14.01 -5.10
CA HIS A 162 -19.60 13.05 -5.33
C HIS A 162 -19.99 11.67 -4.82
#